data_e43c9e02b0bf07fe55d60de8d223599d
#
_entry.id   e43c9e02b0bf07fe55d60de8d223599d
#
_cell.length_a   1.000
_cell.length_b   1.000
_cell.length_c   1.000
_cell.angle_alpha   90.00
_cell.angle_beta   90.00
_cell.angle_gamma   90.00
#
_symmetry.space_group_name_H-M   'P 1'
#
loop_
_entity.id
_entity.type
_entity.pdbx_description
1 polymer ?
#
loop_
_entity_poly.entity_id
_entity_poly.type
_entity_poly.pdbx_seq_one_letter_code
_entity_poly.pdbx_strand_id
1 'polypeptide(L)'
;MNNAHWQEPEYKESPDPALTEAGIEQARLLSEFLEKSQLLSLPGEWNPHNRHGFGLTHIYTSLMERAVHTALPTVRKLKVPFAAWMEIHESGGIFGRDGEMKLQGLPGKPRAWFESNVPELTLPDSLNGTGWWNCRPQEKEEEAYLRAKRVWADLLVRHGDQEGQPEQRVVFVSHGGFFTHLVCAMLDLPWRQAAYGLKSWFMLNNCSISRFDVNKQEVTLCYMNRTDHLPDHLIT
;
A
#
# COMPACT_ATOMS: atom_id res chain seq x y z
N MET A 1 8.60 1.39 8.99
CA MET A 1 9.57 1.63 10.07
C MET A 1 10.69 2.44 9.48
N ASN A 2 11.03 3.58 10.04
CA ASN A 2 12.13 4.37 9.53
C ASN A 2 13.43 3.74 10.04
N ASN A 3 13.92 2.70 9.35
CA ASN A 3 15.08 1.91 9.77
C ASN A 3 16.39 2.70 9.75
N ALA A 4 16.40 3.91 9.21
CA ALA A 4 17.62 4.73 9.09
C ALA A 4 18.11 5.27 10.44
N HIS A 5 17.24 5.44 11.43
CA HIS A 5 17.55 6.17 12.67
C HIS A 5 17.39 5.35 13.96
N TRP A 6 17.06 4.06 13.88
CA TRP A 6 16.81 3.23 15.07
C TRP A 6 18.03 3.06 15.99
N GLN A 7 19.23 3.36 15.52
CA GLN A 7 20.47 3.30 16.28
C GLN A 7 20.87 4.67 16.88
N GLU A 8 20.14 5.75 16.58
CA GLU A 8 20.45 7.07 17.10
C GLU A 8 19.94 7.22 18.55
N PRO A 9 20.74 7.78 19.47
CA PRO A 9 20.36 7.91 20.89
C PRO A 9 19.09 8.73 21.14
N GLU A 10 18.74 9.63 20.21
CA GLU A 10 17.57 10.51 20.31
C GLU A 10 16.34 9.96 19.54
N TYR A 11 16.45 8.77 18.96
CA TYR A 11 15.35 8.19 18.20
C TYR A 11 14.13 7.92 19.08
N LYS A 12 13.04 8.60 18.79
CA LYS A 12 11.73 8.32 19.39
C LYS A 12 10.93 7.47 18.41
N GLU A 13 10.65 6.24 18.81
CA GLU A 13 9.80 5.35 18.04
C GLU A 13 8.43 6.00 17.85
N SER A 14 8.07 6.27 16.56
CA SER A 14 6.72 6.70 16.21
C SER A 14 5.91 5.49 15.80
N PRO A 15 4.73 5.28 16.36
CA PRO A 15 3.86 4.18 15.95
C PRO A 15 3.30 4.35 14.52
N ASP A 16 3.25 5.58 14.03
CA ASP A 16 2.87 5.92 12.65
C ASP A 16 3.87 6.96 12.10
N PRO A 17 5.09 6.51 11.71
CA PRO A 17 6.13 7.42 11.26
C PRO A 17 5.78 8.07 9.92
N ALA A 18 6.07 9.36 9.82
CA ALA A 18 6.05 10.09 8.55
C ALA A 18 7.16 9.61 7.60
N LEU A 19 7.13 10.06 6.35
CA LEU A 19 8.23 9.85 5.40
C LEU A 19 9.49 10.59 5.86
N THR A 20 10.64 9.97 5.60
CA THR A 20 11.93 10.65 5.65
C THR A 20 12.12 11.57 4.43
N GLU A 21 13.16 12.39 4.41
CA GLU A 21 13.55 13.15 3.22
C GLU A 21 13.76 12.23 2.00
N ALA A 22 14.44 11.09 2.20
CA ALA A 22 14.59 10.09 1.16
C ALA A 22 13.24 9.52 0.70
N GLY A 23 12.32 9.23 1.62
CA GLY A 23 10.97 8.76 1.29
C GLY A 23 10.13 9.79 0.53
N ILE A 24 10.27 11.07 0.85
CA ILE A 24 9.63 12.16 0.11
C ILE A 24 10.15 12.22 -1.33
N GLU A 25 11.46 12.11 -1.51
CA GLU A 25 12.10 12.12 -2.83
C GLU A 25 11.73 10.87 -3.64
N GLN A 26 11.70 9.69 -3.02
CA GLN A 26 11.22 8.46 -3.66
C GLN A 26 9.77 8.61 -4.16
N ALA A 27 8.88 9.16 -3.36
CA ALA A 27 7.49 9.40 -3.74
C ALA A 27 7.36 10.41 -4.89
N ARG A 28 8.20 11.44 -4.91
CA ARG A 28 8.28 12.43 -5.98
C ARG A 28 8.70 11.77 -7.30
N LEU A 29 9.80 11.00 -7.30
CA LEU A 29 10.32 10.30 -8.47
C LEU A 29 9.33 9.25 -9.00
N LEU A 30 8.66 8.51 -8.10
CA LEU A 30 7.59 7.59 -8.47
C LEU A 30 6.46 8.33 -9.22
N SER A 31 6.05 9.49 -8.71
CA SER A 31 4.97 10.28 -9.34
C SER A 31 5.34 10.76 -10.74
N GLU A 32 6.60 11.16 -10.95
CA GLU A 32 7.10 11.56 -12.28
C GLU A 32 7.17 10.39 -13.25
N PHE A 33 7.59 9.23 -12.76
CA PHE A 33 7.63 8.02 -13.56
C PHE A 33 6.24 7.58 -14.02
N LEU A 34 5.27 7.57 -13.11
CA LEU A 34 3.90 7.19 -13.42
C LEU A 34 3.21 8.20 -14.35
N GLU A 35 3.49 9.50 -14.20
CA GLU A 35 2.96 10.55 -15.07
C GLU A 35 3.48 10.42 -16.51
N LYS A 36 4.77 10.30 -16.70
CA LYS A 36 5.39 10.14 -18.04
C LYS A 36 4.83 8.93 -18.78
N SER A 37 4.64 7.84 -18.05
CA SER A 37 4.12 6.62 -18.63
C SER A 37 2.64 6.71 -19.04
N GLN A 38 1.83 7.60 -18.43
CA GLN A 38 0.43 7.80 -18.83
C GLN A 38 0.26 8.34 -20.24
N LEU A 39 1.19 9.19 -20.68
CA LEU A 39 1.12 9.88 -21.97
C LEU A 39 1.30 8.93 -23.17
N LEU A 40 1.82 7.74 -22.95
CA LEU A 40 2.16 6.76 -23.97
C LEU A 40 1.22 5.54 -24.00
N SER A 41 0.18 5.56 -23.18
CA SER A 41 -0.77 4.44 -23.06
C SER A 41 -1.64 4.31 -24.30
N LEU A 42 -1.57 3.17 -24.97
CA LEU A 42 -2.49 2.81 -26.05
C LEU A 42 -3.63 1.95 -25.45
N PRO A 43 -4.89 2.33 -25.63
CA PRO A 43 -6.01 1.55 -25.15
C PRO A 43 -6.04 0.14 -25.77
N GLY A 44 -6.21 -0.88 -24.94
CA GLY A 44 -6.46 -2.26 -25.39
C GLY A 44 -5.22 -3.07 -25.79
N GLU A 45 -4.01 -2.52 -25.73
CA GLU A 45 -2.80 -3.29 -25.96
C GLU A 45 -2.25 -3.90 -24.66
N TRP A 46 -2.04 -5.23 -24.65
CA TRP A 46 -1.39 -5.88 -23.53
C TRP A 46 0.09 -5.45 -23.45
N ASN A 47 0.41 -4.72 -22.40
CA ASN A 47 1.70 -4.08 -22.17
C ASN A 47 2.25 -4.47 -20.78
N PRO A 48 2.72 -5.72 -20.61
CA PRO A 48 3.07 -6.27 -19.29
C PRO A 48 4.23 -5.53 -18.61
N HIS A 49 5.05 -4.81 -19.40
CA HIS A 49 6.17 -4.03 -18.88
C HIS A 49 5.87 -2.54 -18.69
N ASN A 50 4.64 -2.12 -18.92
CA ASN A 50 4.22 -0.72 -18.87
C ASN A 50 5.07 0.24 -19.72
N ARG A 51 5.55 -0.22 -20.89
CA ARG A 51 6.37 0.60 -21.80
C ARG A 51 5.58 1.77 -22.40
N HIS A 52 4.27 1.60 -22.55
CA HIS A 52 3.35 2.60 -23.11
C HIS A 52 2.49 3.25 -22.02
N GLY A 53 2.89 3.13 -20.75
CA GLY A 53 2.22 3.73 -19.62
C GLY A 53 1.47 2.75 -18.74
N PHE A 54 1.03 3.28 -17.60
CA PHE A 54 0.29 2.50 -16.59
C PHE A 54 -1.22 2.59 -16.79
N GLY A 55 -1.75 3.69 -17.34
CA GLY A 55 -3.19 3.88 -17.54
C GLY A 55 -4.00 3.78 -16.24
N LEU A 56 -3.48 4.28 -15.13
CA LEU A 56 -4.08 4.15 -13.81
C LEU A 56 -5.48 4.74 -13.77
N THR A 57 -6.43 4.01 -13.18
CA THR A 57 -7.83 4.42 -13.05
C THR A 57 -8.22 4.73 -11.61
N HIS A 58 -7.59 4.08 -10.61
CA HIS A 58 -7.88 4.26 -9.19
C HIS A 58 -6.62 4.13 -8.36
N ILE A 59 -6.52 4.92 -7.30
CA ILE A 59 -5.46 4.80 -6.29
C ILE A 59 -6.12 4.61 -4.92
N TYR A 60 -5.77 3.54 -4.26
CA TYR A 60 -6.11 3.28 -2.86
C TYR A 60 -4.87 3.37 -1.99
N THR A 61 -5.04 3.92 -0.81
CA THR A 61 -3.98 3.99 0.20
C THR A 61 -4.44 3.46 1.55
N SER A 62 -3.52 2.88 2.30
CA SER A 62 -3.75 2.68 3.73
C SER A 62 -3.81 4.02 4.46
N LEU A 63 -4.38 4.04 5.67
CA LEU A 63 -4.43 5.25 6.49
C LEU A 63 -3.17 5.48 7.35
N MET A 64 -2.11 4.73 7.12
CA MET A 64 -0.80 5.07 7.69
C MET A 64 -0.20 6.27 6.99
N GLU A 65 0.27 7.25 7.76
CA GLU A 65 0.74 8.55 7.27
C GLU A 65 1.73 8.44 6.11
N ARG A 66 2.70 7.53 6.23
CA ARG A 66 3.72 7.30 5.18
C ARG A 66 3.12 6.84 3.86
N ALA A 67 2.09 5.98 3.87
CA ALA A 67 1.45 5.50 2.65
C ALA A 67 0.63 6.60 1.97
N VAL A 68 -0.12 7.36 2.74
CA VAL A 68 -0.88 8.51 2.24
C VAL A 68 0.04 9.52 1.56
N HIS A 69 1.15 9.89 2.20
CA HIS A 69 2.10 10.85 1.64
C HIS A 69 2.90 10.29 0.45
N THR A 70 3.08 8.97 0.36
CA THR A 70 3.64 8.33 -0.84
C THR A 70 2.69 8.43 -2.04
N ALA A 71 1.39 8.24 -1.82
CA ALA A 71 0.39 8.31 -2.89
C ALA A 71 0.17 9.75 -3.42
N LEU A 72 0.20 10.72 -2.52
CA LEU A 72 -0.28 12.09 -2.75
C LEU A 72 0.38 12.80 -3.95
N PRO A 73 1.71 12.76 -4.18
CA PRO A 73 2.31 13.36 -5.38
C PRO A 73 1.76 12.79 -6.69
N THR A 74 1.54 11.46 -6.75
CA THR A 74 0.96 10.79 -7.91
C THR A 74 -0.49 11.22 -8.15
N VAL A 75 -1.30 11.25 -7.09
CA VAL A 75 -2.70 11.69 -7.15
C VAL A 75 -2.83 13.11 -7.70
N ARG A 76 -2.02 14.03 -7.20
CA ARG A 76 -2.03 15.44 -7.63
C ARG A 76 -1.66 15.62 -9.11
N LYS A 77 -0.78 14.75 -9.63
CA LYS A 77 -0.41 14.76 -11.05
C LYS A 77 -1.44 14.10 -11.94
N LEU A 78 -1.90 12.91 -11.59
CA LEU A 78 -2.76 12.10 -12.44
C LEU A 78 -4.24 12.47 -12.33
N LYS A 79 -4.67 13.07 -11.21
CA LYS A 79 -6.06 13.47 -10.90
C LYS A 79 -7.06 12.30 -11.04
N VAL A 80 -6.62 11.10 -10.69
CA VAL A 80 -7.47 9.91 -10.65
C VAL A 80 -8.15 9.79 -9.28
N PRO A 81 -9.27 9.08 -9.16
CA PRO A 81 -9.92 8.79 -7.89
C PRO A 81 -8.94 8.27 -6.85
N PHE A 82 -8.95 8.89 -5.67
CA PHE A 82 -8.07 8.58 -4.56
C PHE A 82 -8.89 8.30 -3.30
N ALA A 83 -8.83 7.08 -2.79
CA ALA A 83 -9.62 6.68 -1.65
C ALA A 83 -8.81 5.89 -0.61
N ALA A 84 -9.20 6.03 0.65
CA ALA A 84 -8.68 5.21 1.71
C ALA A 84 -9.28 3.81 1.68
N TRP A 85 -8.44 2.81 1.84
CA TRP A 85 -8.86 1.44 2.09
C TRP A 85 -8.22 0.98 3.40
N MET A 86 -9.01 1.01 4.48
CA MET A 86 -8.49 0.81 5.83
C MET A 86 -7.78 -0.54 6.00
N GLU A 87 -8.23 -1.56 5.28
CA GLU A 87 -7.73 -2.93 5.41
C GLU A 87 -6.42 -3.23 4.67
N ILE A 88 -5.85 -2.26 3.91
CA ILE A 88 -4.52 -2.44 3.28
C ILE A 88 -3.38 -1.88 4.14
N HIS A 89 -3.59 -1.74 5.45
CA HIS A 89 -2.58 -1.30 6.41
C HIS A 89 -1.49 -2.36 6.63
N GLU A 90 -0.36 -1.94 7.22
CA GLU A 90 0.74 -2.86 7.58
C GLU A 90 0.27 -3.93 8.57
N SER A 91 0.84 -5.12 8.46
CA SER A 91 0.63 -6.21 9.43
C SER A 91 0.97 -5.75 10.83
N GLY A 92 0.13 -6.11 11.79
CA GLY A 92 0.27 -5.66 13.18
C GLY A 92 -0.54 -4.40 13.49
N GLY A 93 -0.75 -3.48 12.54
CA GLY A 93 -1.48 -2.23 12.75
C GLY A 93 -0.66 -1.15 13.45
N ILE A 94 -1.31 -0.31 14.27
CA ILE A 94 -0.65 0.75 15.06
C ILE A 94 -0.64 0.38 16.54
N PHE A 95 0.54 0.25 17.10
CA PHE A 95 0.74 -0.10 18.49
C PHE A 95 1.96 0.63 19.08
N GLY A 96 1.98 0.73 20.38
CA GLY A 96 3.09 1.27 21.16
C GLY A 96 3.31 0.44 22.43
N ARG A 97 4.23 0.87 23.28
CA ARG A 97 4.44 0.28 24.60
C ARG A 97 3.94 1.23 25.66
N ASP A 98 3.25 0.68 26.66
CA ASP A 98 2.85 1.44 27.85
C ASP A 98 4.02 1.60 28.84
N GLY A 99 3.75 2.22 29.99
CA GLY A 99 4.75 2.42 31.05
C GLY A 99 5.31 1.12 31.66
N GLU A 100 4.64 -0.02 31.46
CA GLU A 100 5.08 -1.36 31.84
C GLU A 100 5.70 -2.14 30.70
N MET A 101 5.99 -1.49 29.56
CA MET A 101 6.53 -2.08 28.34
C MET A 101 5.61 -3.09 27.64
N LYS A 102 4.32 -3.14 28.00
CA LYS A 102 3.32 -3.98 27.35
C LYS A 102 2.85 -3.33 26.06
N LEU A 103 2.67 -4.16 25.03
CA LEU A 103 2.12 -3.71 23.76
C LEU A 103 0.64 -3.33 23.92
N GLN A 104 0.29 -2.14 23.47
CA GLN A 104 -1.09 -1.67 23.38
C GLN A 104 -1.36 -1.06 22.01
N GLY A 105 -2.58 -1.26 21.53
CA GLY A 105 -3.04 -0.60 20.30
C GLY A 105 -3.23 0.90 20.53
N LEU A 106 -2.89 1.69 19.53
CA LEU A 106 -3.04 3.15 19.53
C LEU A 106 -4.16 3.57 18.58
N PRO A 107 -4.75 4.77 18.75
CA PRO A 107 -5.92 5.15 17.96
C PRO A 107 -5.64 5.29 16.46
N GLY A 108 -4.44 5.70 16.07
CA GLY A 108 -4.15 6.18 14.72
C GLY A 108 -4.68 7.59 14.46
N LYS A 109 -4.47 8.13 13.27
CA LYS A 109 -4.97 9.47 12.92
C LYS A 109 -6.50 9.48 12.83
N PRO A 110 -7.18 10.50 13.40
CA PRO A 110 -8.64 10.65 13.28
C PRO A 110 -9.06 11.22 11.92
N ARG A 111 -10.34 11.12 11.57
CA ARG A 111 -10.92 11.68 10.35
C ARG A 111 -10.52 13.15 10.11
N ALA A 112 -10.66 13.98 11.14
CA ALA A 112 -10.36 15.42 11.04
C ALA A 112 -8.90 15.70 10.64
N TRP A 113 -7.96 14.83 11.01
CA TRP A 113 -6.57 14.97 10.58
C TRP A 113 -6.43 14.80 9.06
N PHE A 114 -7.08 13.76 8.49
CA PHE A 114 -7.03 13.54 7.04
C PHE A 114 -7.73 14.65 6.27
N GLU A 115 -8.91 15.08 6.71
CA GLU A 115 -9.66 16.17 6.08
C GLU A 115 -8.87 17.48 6.04
N SER A 116 -8.06 17.75 7.07
CA SER A 116 -7.23 18.95 7.15
C SER A 116 -5.92 18.87 6.38
N ASN A 117 -5.30 17.67 6.32
CA ASN A 117 -3.96 17.51 5.74
C ASN A 117 -3.95 16.90 4.34
N VAL A 118 -5.01 16.17 3.98
CA VAL A 118 -5.13 15.43 2.70
C VAL A 118 -6.56 15.52 2.17
N PRO A 119 -7.04 16.72 1.83
CA PRO A 119 -8.44 16.93 1.40
C PRO A 119 -8.80 16.19 0.12
N GLU A 120 -7.81 15.74 -0.67
CA GLU A 120 -8.02 14.93 -1.87
C GLU A 120 -8.43 13.49 -1.57
N LEU A 121 -8.25 13.01 -0.33
CA LEU A 121 -8.50 11.63 0.06
C LEU A 121 -9.97 11.40 0.40
N THR A 122 -10.63 10.55 -0.38
CA THR A 122 -11.97 10.06 -0.02
C THR A 122 -11.88 9.09 1.15
N LEU A 123 -12.50 9.44 2.28
CA LEU A 123 -12.49 8.66 3.50
C LEU A 123 -13.75 7.79 3.61
N PRO A 124 -13.65 6.55 4.13
CA PRO A 124 -14.82 5.72 4.34
C PRO A 124 -15.68 6.27 5.49
N ASP A 125 -17.00 6.11 5.40
CA ASP A 125 -17.95 6.57 6.44
C ASP A 125 -17.67 5.93 7.80
N SER A 126 -17.14 4.72 7.81
CA SER A 126 -16.78 3.98 9.03
C SER A 126 -15.61 4.58 9.82
N LEU A 127 -14.83 5.50 9.22
CA LEU A 127 -13.78 6.21 9.95
C LEU A 127 -14.40 7.24 10.88
N ASN A 128 -14.30 7.00 12.17
CA ASN A 128 -14.84 7.87 13.23
C ASN A 128 -13.79 8.84 13.80
N GLY A 129 -14.18 9.58 14.84
CA GLY A 129 -13.33 10.58 15.50
C GLY A 129 -12.20 10.04 16.37
N THR A 130 -12.21 8.75 16.72
CA THR A 130 -11.21 8.15 17.64
C THR A 130 -9.93 7.73 16.93
N GLY A 131 -9.91 7.68 15.61
CA GLY A 131 -8.78 7.25 14.78
C GLY A 131 -9.03 5.92 14.07
N TRP A 132 -8.32 5.70 12.97
CA TRP A 132 -8.61 4.60 12.06
C TRP A 132 -8.26 3.22 12.64
N TRP A 133 -7.30 3.12 13.56
CA TRP A 133 -6.97 1.87 14.24
C TRP A 133 -7.85 1.63 15.47
N ASN A 134 -8.34 2.69 16.08
CA ASN A 134 -9.27 2.66 17.22
C ASN A 134 -8.77 1.80 18.38
N CYS A 135 -7.50 1.90 18.72
CA CYS A 135 -6.85 1.18 19.84
C CYS A 135 -7.00 -0.35 19.80
N ARG A 136 -7.23 -0.93 18.60
CA ARG A 136 -7.28 -2.40 18.47
C ARG A 136 -5.96 -3.02 18.91
N PRO A 137 -5.96 -4.23 19.46
CA PRO A 137 -4.73 -4.97 19.76
C PRO A 137 -3.86 -5.12 18.51
N GLN A 138 -2.58 -5.44 18.72
CA GLN A 138 -1.70 -5.81 17.62
C GLN A 138 -2.31 -7.00 16.86
N GLU A 139 -2.45 -6.85 15.56
CA GLU A 139 -2.94 -7.89 14.67
C GLU A 139 -1.95 -9.05 14.59
N LYS A 140 -2.45 -10.27 14.66
CA LYS A 140 -1.63 -11.48 14.49
C LYS A 140 -1.48 -11.82 13.00
N GLU A 141 -0.47 -12.61 12.67
CA GLU A 141 -0.17 -13.04 11.31
C GLU A 141 -1.35 -13.75 10.61
N GLU A 142 -2.07 -14.61 11.34
CA GLU A 142 -3.27 -15.27 10.82
C GLU A 142 -4.38 -14.27 10.49
N GLU A 143 -4.58 -13.27 11.35
CA GLU A 143 -5.58 -12.22 11.15
C GLU A 143 -5.23 -11.35 9.95
N ALA A 144 -3.93 -11.02 9.78
CA ALA A 144 -3.42 -10.28 8.62
C ALA A 144 -3.64 -11.06 7.31
N TYR A 145 -3.42 -12.37 7.32
CA TYR A 145 -3.70 -13.22 6.15
C TYR A 145 -5.20 -13.28 5.83
N LEU A 146 -6.06 -13.48 6.84
CA LEU A 146 -7.51 -13.50 6.64
C LEU A 146 -8.03 -12.14 6.14
N ARG A 147 -7.44 -11.05 6.62
CA ARG A 147 -7.71 -9.71 6.11
C ARG A 147 -7.29 -9.57 4.64
N ALA A 148 -6.12 -10.05 4.28
CA ALA A 148 -5.65 -10.05 2.89
C ALA A 148 -6.59 -10.84 1.96
N LYS A 149 -7.12 -11.97 2.40
CA LYS A 149 -8.15 -12.73 1.64
C LYS A 149 -9.43 -11.92 1.44
N ARG A 150 -9.89 -11.19 2.46
CA ARG A 150 -11.05 -10.29 2.31
C ARG A 150 -10.76 -9.16 1.33
N VAL A 151 -9.61 -8.51 1.48
CA VAL A 151 -9.20 -7.43 0.56
C VAL A 151 -9.13 -7.93 -0.88
N TRP A 152 -8.58 -9.13 -1.10
CA TRP A 152 -8.55 -9.75 -2.43
C TRP A 152 -9.95 -9.99 -3.00
N ALA A 153 -10.85 -10.59 -2.22
CA ALA A 153 -12.23 -10.81 -2.63
C ALA A 153 -12.96 -9.49 -2.94
N ASP A 154 -12.80 -8.48 -2.07
CA ASP A 154 -13.40 -7.15 -2.26
C ASP A 154 -12.84 -6.42 -3.48
N LEU A 155 -11.54 -6.59 -3.78
CA LEU A 155 -10.93 -6.04 -4.99
C LEU A 155 -11.59 -6.59 -6.26
N LEU A 156 -11.80 -7.91 -6.30
CA LEU A 156 -12.47 -8.56 -7.43
C LEU A 156 -13.94 -8.11 -7.58
N VAL A 157 -14.64 -7.89 -6.48
CA VAL A 157 -16.02 -7.37 -6.50
C VAL A 157 -16.07 -5.93 -7.02
N ARG A 158 -15.12 -5.09 -6.61
CA ARG A 158 -15.11 -3.66 -6.97
C ARG A 158 -14.59 -3.40 -8.38
N HIS A 159 -13.59 -4.17 -8.80
CA HIS A 159 -12.75 -3.87 -9.98
C HIS A 159 -12.55 -5.07 -10.90
N GLY A 160 -13.20 -6.21 -10.63
CA GLY A 160 -13.14 -7.37 -11.51
C GLY A 160 -13.79 -7.09 -12.87
N ASP A 161 -13.43 -7.90 -13.84
CA ASP A 161 -13.94 -7.77 -15.21
C ASP A 161 -15.46 -7.78 -15.26
N GLN A 162 -16.04 -6.77 -15.90
CA GLN A 162 -17.46 -6.68 -16.18
C GLN A 162 -17.66 -6.49 -17.69
N GLU A 163 -18.56 -7.26 -18.26
CA GLU A 163 -18.83 -7.19 -19.69
C GLU A 163 -19.25 -5.79 -20.14
N GLY A 164 -18.58 -5.28 -21.17
CA GLY A 164 -18.84 -3.93 -21.71
C GLY A 164 -18.23 -2.78 -20.90
N GLN A 165 -17.52 -3.06 -19.80
CA GLN A 165 -16.80 -2.03 -19.04
C GLN A 165 -15.31 -1.99 -19.44
N PRO A 166 -14.68 -0.80 -19.41
CA PRO A 166 -13.25 -0.70 -19.68
C PRO A 166 -12.42 -1.37 -18.57
N GLU A 167 -11.26 -1.87 -18.94
CA GLU A 167 -10.25 -2.39 -18.01
C GLU A 167 -9.95 -1.37 -16.91
N GLN A 168 -9.90 -1.84 -15.66
CA GLN A 168 -9.54 -1.01 -14.51
C GLN A 168 -8.12 -1.33 -14.05
N ARG A 169 -7.33 -0.28 -13.79
CA ARG A 169 -5.95 -0.35 -13.34
C ARG A 169 -5.80 0.31 -11.99
N VAL A 170 -5.83 -0.52 -10.97
CA VAL A 170 -5.91 -0.12 -9.57
C VAL A 170 -4.54 -0.16 -8.93
N VAL A 171 -4.19 0.87 -8.19
CA VAL A 171 -2.98 0.93 -7.37
C VAL A 171 -3.32 0.82 -5.90
N PHE A 172 -2.60 -0.04 -5.19
CA PHE A 172 -2.52 -0.04 -3.73
C PHE A 172 -1.20 0.57 -3.29
N VAL A 173 -1.27 1.67 -2.56
CA VAL A 173 -0.11 2.19 -1.81
C VAL A 173 -0.21 1.63 -0.40
N SER A 174 0.60 0.61 -0.13
CA SER A 174 0.50 -0.24 1.04
C SER A 174 1.90 -0.57 1.61
N HIS A 175 2.09 -1.74 2.20
CA HIS A 175 3.23 -2.07 3.04
C HIS A 175 3.76 -3.48 2.75
N GLY A 176 5.04 -3.73 3.06
CA GLY A 176 5.73 -4.97 2.72
C GLY A 176 5.17 -6.21 3.43
N GLY A 177 4.81 -6.10 4.70
CA GLY A 177 4.18 -7.21 5.44
C GLY A 177 2.81 -7.55 4.87
N PHE A 178 1.95 -6.56 4.67
CA PHE A 178 0.63 -6.77 4.06
C PHE A 178 0.74 -7.32 2.63
N PHE A 179 1.69 -6.80 1.82
CA PHE A 179 1.92 -7.30 0.47
C PHE A 179 2.18 -8.81 0.45
N THR A 180 3.01 -9.31 1.37
CA THR A 180 3.29 -10.75 1.48
C THR A 180 2.02 -11.55 1.71
N HIS A 181 1.17 -11.13 2.64
CA HIS A 181 -0.11 -11.79 2.89
C HIS A 181 -1.06 -11.69 1.69
N LEU A 182 -1.09 -10.54 1.01
CA LEU A 182 -1.93 -10.35 -0.18
C LEU A 182 -1.50 -11.27 -1.33
N VAL A 183 -0.20 -11.37 -1.62
CA VAL A 183 0.31 -12.30 -2.65
C VAL A 183 -0.04 -13.74 -2.29
N CYS A 184 0.12 -14.13 -1.03
CA CYS A 184 -0.25 -15.47 -0.60
C CYS A 184 -1.77 -15.72 -0.73
N ALA A 185 -2.60 -14.72 -0.45
CA ALA A 185 -4.04 -14.82 -0.65
C ALA A 185 -4.43 -14.95 -2.13
N MET A 186 -3.77 -14.20 -3.01
CA MET A 186 -3.97 -14.24 -4.47
C MET A 186 -3.54 -15.58 -5.08
N LEU A 187 -2.50 -16.21 -4.53
CA LEU A 187 -1.99 -17.52 -4.97
C LEU A 187 -2.62 -18.70 -4.23
N ASP A 188 -3.61 -18.45 -3.37
CA ASP A 188 -4.27 -19.44 -2.51
C ASP A 188 -3.30 -20.29 -1.66
N LEU A 189 -2.22 -19.68 -1.20
CA LEU A 189 -1.25 -20.33 -0.31
C LEU A 189 -1.78 -20.34 1.13
N PRO A 190 -1.64 -21.44 1.89
CA PRO A 190 -2.04 -21.47 3.30
C PRO A 190 -1.27 -20.45 4.15
N TRP A 191 -1.95 -19.81 5.11
CA TRP A 191 -1.33 -18.79 5.96
C TRP A 191 -0.07 -19.25 6.71
N ARG A 192 -0.02 -20.53 7.12
CA ARG A 192 1.15 -21.12 7.77
C ARG A 192 2.36 -21.17 6.84
N GLN A 193 2.15 -21.33 5.56
CA GLN A 193 3.20 -21.25 4.55
C GLN A 193 3.56 -19.80 4.25
N ALA A 194 2.60 -18.88 4.34
CA ALA A 194 2.83 -17.46 4.19
C ALA A 194 3.65 -16.85 5.32
N ALA A 195 3.36 -17.22 6.58
CA ALA A 195 3.95 -16.59 7.76
C ALA A 195 5.16 -17.35 8.33
N TYR A 196 5.14 -18.69 8.30
CA TYR A 196 6.14 -19.50 8.98
C TYR A 196 6.68 -20.69 8.18
N GLY A 197 6.09 -20.99 7.03
CA GLY A 197 6.46 -22.15 6.21
C GLY A 197 7.29 -21.81 4.98
N LEU A 198 7.21 -20.59 4.48
CA LEU A 198 8.10 -20.10 3.45
C LEU A 198 9.42 -19.69 4.13
N LYS A 199 10.47 -20.43 3.85
CA LYS A 199 11.85 -20.00 4.17
C LYS A 199 12.29 -18.82 3.30
N SER A 200 11.36 -18.28 2.50
CA SER A 200 11.58 -17.22 1.54
C SER A 200 10.61 -16.09 1.80
N TRP A 201 11.10 -14.87 1.80
CA TRP A 201 10.33 -13.63 1.96
C TRP A 201 10.35 -12.86 0.64
N PHE A 202 9.26 -12.15 0.33
CA PHE A 202 9.24 -11.24 -0.84
C PHE A 202 9.98 -9.96 -0.46
N MET A 203 11.15 -9.75 -1.06
CA MET A 203 11.88 -8.50 -0.87
C MET A 203 11.21 -7.40 -1.66
N LEU A 204 10.88 -6.30 -0.99
CA LEU A 204 10.33 -5.08 -1.58
C LEU A 204 11.13 -3.89 -1.10
N ASN A 205 11.55 -3.07 -2.04
CA ASN A 205 12.12 -1.76 -1.75
C ASN A 205 11.02 -0.71 -1.59
N ASN A 206 11.31 0.36 -0.86
CA ASN A 206 10.39 1.48 -0.73
C ASN A 206 10.09 2.09 -2.10
N CYS A 207 8.82 2.44 -2.32
CA CYS A 207 8.33 2.95 -3.61
C CYS A 207 8.54 2.02 -4.81
N SER A 208 8.86 0.74 -4.60
CA SER A 208 8.91 -0.22 -5.70
C SER A 208 7.51 -0.52 -6.24
N ILE A 209 7.45 -0.93 -7.50
CA ILE A 209 6.20 -1.28 -8.19
C ILE A 209 6.17 -2.78 -8.41
N SER A 210 5.05 -3.41 -8.03
CA SER A 210 4.73 -4.80 -8.40
C SER A 210 3.41 -4.80 -9.18
N ARG A 211 3.33 -5.59 -10.25
CA ARG A 211 2.15 -5.66 -11.10
C ARG A 211 1.62 -7.08 -11.21
N PHE A 212 0.35 -7.18 -10.97
CA PHE A 212 -0.46 -8.37 -11.20
C PHE A 212 -1.55 -8.04 -12.21
N ASP A 213 -1.67 -8.82 -13.26
CA ASP A 213 -2.78 -8.77 -14.17
C ASP A 213 -3.79 -9.86 -13.74
N VAL A 214 -5.05 -9.49 -13.70
CA VAL A 214 -6.12 -10.35 -13.25
C VAL A 214 -7.14 -10.49 -14.37
N ASN A 215 -7.42 -11.72 -14.77
CA ASN A 215 -8.46 -12.05 -15.74
C ASN A 215 -9.40 -13.06 -15.10
N LYS A 216 -10.58 -12.62 -14.73
CA LYS A 216 -11.54 -13.41 -13.92
C LYS A 216 -10.92 -13.86 -12.60
N GLN A 217 -10.43 -15.10 -12.52
CA GLN A 217 -9.76 -15.66 -11.33
C GLN A 217 -8.28 -16.00 -11.59
N GLU A 218 -7.82 -15.83 -12.83
CA GLU A 218 -6.42 -16.06 -13.17
C GLU A 218 -5.58 -14.84 -12.82
N VAL A 219 -4.48 -15.06 -12.12
CA VAL A 219 -3.54 -14.03 -11.69
C VAL A 219 -2.21 -14.23 -12.38
N THR A 220 -1.75 -13.21 -13.10
CA THR A 220 -0.42 -13.18 -13.72
C THR A 220 0.45 -12.17 -13.01
N LEU A 221 1.55 -12.61 -12.38
CA LEU A 221 2.59 -11.72 -11.88
C LEU A 221 3.46 -11.25 -13.05
N CYS A 222 3.29 -10.01 -13.48
CA CYS A 222 4.06 -9.44 -14.59
C CYS A 222 5.48 -9.05 -14.17
N TYR A 223 5.61 -8.40 -13.01
CA TYR A 223 6.88 -8.09 -12.36
C TYR A 223 6.68 -7.75 -10.88
N MET A 224 7.76 -7.85 -10.11
CA MET A 224 7.80 -7.55 -8.69
C MET A 224 9.03 -6.68 -8.38
N ASN A 225 8.86 -5.79 -7.40
CA ASN A 225 9.95 -4.97 -6.86
C ASN A 225 10.70 -4.13 -7.93
N ARG A 226 9.98 -3.56 -8.88
CA ARG A 226 10.54 -2.70 -9.93
C ARG A 226 10.92 -1.34 -9.37
N THR A 227 12.18 -0.93 -9.54
CA THR A 227 12.76 0.30 -8.98
C THR A 227 13.49 1.16 -10.00
N ASP A 228 13.38 0.90 -11.30
CA ASP A 228 14.10 1.57 -12.39
C ASP A 228 13.82 3.08 -12.51
N HIS A 229 12.88 3.60 -11.73
CA HIS A 229 12.63 5.03 -11.56
C HIS A 229 13.41 5.67 -10.40
N LEU A 230 14.10 4.87 -9.61
CA LEU A 230 14.89 5.35 -8.47
C LEU A 230 16.39 5.26 -8.79
N PRO A 231 17.19 6.27 -8.45
CA PRO A 231 18.64 6.16 -8.48
C PRO A 231 19.14 5.21 -7.36
N ASP A 232 20.29 4.57 -7.56
CA ASP A 232 20.81 3.52 -6.68
C ASP A 232 20.86 3.92 -5.20
N HIS A 233 21.23 5.17 -4.89
CA HIS A 233 21.33 5.66 -3.52
C HIS A 233 19.96 5.84 -2.81
N LEU A 234 18.86 5.77 -3.54
CA LEU A 234 17.49 5.80 -3.03
C LEU A 234 16.81 4.43 -3.03
N ILE A 235 17.47 3.35 -3.44
CA ILE A 235 16.93 1.99 -3.34
C ILE A 235 17.14 1.49 -1.91
N THR A 236 16.05 1.43 -1.10
CA THR A 236 16.10 1.09 0.33
C THR A 236 15.02 0.10 0.73
#